data_3590b41e6f8b14474a96231392de294b
#
_entry.id   3590b41e6f8b14474a96231392de294b
#
_cell.length_a   1.000
_cell.length_b   1.000
_cell.length_c   1.000
_cell.angle_alpha   90.00
_cell.angle_beta   90.00
_cell.angle_gamma   90.00
#
_symmetry.space_group_name_H-M   'P 1'
#
loop_
_entity.id
_entity.type
_entity.pdbx_description
1 polymer ?
#
loop_
_entity_poly.entity_id
_entity_poly.type
_entity_poly.pdbx_seq_one_letter_code
_entity_poly.pdbx_strand_id
1 'polypeptide(L)'
;MKQGVAKVKERYNWPVTILLIIGIVLIILLPLYMALMIAIKDPSDMNNVLALPRKLRLQNFADAWVMTDFPRKFFNTAFITVINLFFTLITNSFAAYAITRNRKKSKFFSIMYYYFISAMFIPFQVIMLPLVVQANAFHLDNIYGITFLYVIFGLPMNTFLYTGAIKAIPEALDEAAMIDGANPIQIFGRIIFPVLKPTTATVAILSFMWTWNDFSMPLVLLSDESQQTLQLAQYVFKSQFSVDYNLAFASYLLVLAPVLIVYIFCQKWIMNGVVAGAVK
;
A
#
# COMPACT_ATOMS: atom_id res chain seq x y z
N MET A 1 -32.31 31.93 -25.04
CA MET A 1 -32.28 30.53 -25.53
C MET A 1 -31.91 29.64 -24.37
N LYS A 2 -32.86 28.92 -23.77
CA LYS A 2 -32.63 27.92 -22.73
C LYS A 2 -32.30 26.60 -23.44
N GLN A 3 -31.03 26.20 -23.44
CA GLN A 3 -30.65 24.82 -23.87
C GLN A 3 -31.08 23.84 -22.78
N GLY A 4 -32.06 23.01 -23.12
CA GLY A 4 -32.53 21.94 -22.27
C GLY A 4 -31.45 20.88 -22.13
N VAL A 5 -30.89 20.75 -20.95
CA VAL A 5 -30.05 19.60 -20.57
C VAL A 5 -30.94 18.35 -20.60
N ALA A 6 -30.80 17.55 -21.63
CA ALA A 6 -31.46 16.25 -21.70
C ALA A 6 -30.99 15.39 -20.52
N LYS A 7 -31.87 15.12 -19.57
CA LYS A 7 -31.65 14.12 -18.52
C LYS A 7 -31.45 12.75 -19.22
N VAL A 8 -30.21 12.29 -19.30
CA VAL A 8 -29.91 10.92 -19.67
C VAL A 8 -30.55 10.03 -18.58
N LYS A 9 -31.65 9.39 -18.94
CA LYS A 9 -32.33 8.41 -18.09
C LYS A 9 -31.37 7.21 -18.03
N GLU A 10 -30.60 7.06 -16.95
CA GLU A 10 -29.77 5.89 -16.70
C GLU A 10 -30.69 4.66 -16.78
N ARG A 11 -30.58 3.90 -17.87
CA ARG A 11 -31.25 2.61 -18.01
C ARG A 11 -30.56 1.63 -17.09
N TYR A 12 -31.12 1.41 -15.93
CA TYR A 12 -30.67 0.38 -15.01
C TYR A 12 -30.72 -0.98 -15.70
N ASN A 13 -29.56 -1.57 -15.94
CA ASN A 13 -29.46 -2.87 -16.60
C ASN A 13 -29.49 -3.98 -15.54
N TRP A 14 -30.69 -4.38 -15.13
CA TRP A 14 -30.91 -5.38 -14.08
C TRP A 14 -30.11 -6.67 -14.25
N PRO A 15 -29.99 -7.29 -15.43
CA PRO A 15 -29.16 -8.48 -15.61
C PRO A 15 -27.70 -8.24 -15.26
N VAL A 16 -27.11 -7.13 -15.69
CA VAL A 16 -25.73 -6.76 -15.35
C VAL A 16 -25.58 -6.50 -13.85
N THR A 17 -26.51 -5.81 -13.24
CA THR A 17 -26.50 -5.55 -11.79
C THR A 17 -26.56 -6.87 -10.98
N ILE A 18 -27.43 -7.80 -11.35
CA ILE A 18 -27.52 -9.12 -10.71
C ILE A 18 -26.22 -9.90 -10.86
N LEU A 19 -25.64 -9.91 -12.07
CA LEU A 19 -24.35 -10.59 -12.32
C LEU A 19 -23.21 -9.99 -11.45
N LEU A 20 -23.17 -8.67 -11.33
CA LEU A 20 -22.20 -7.98 -10.46
C LEU A 20 -22.40 -8.33 -8.98
N ILE A 21 -23.65 -8.36 -8.50
CA ILE A 21 -23.96 -8.76 -7.12
C ILE A 21 -23.52 -10.20 -6.86
N ILE A 22 -23.85 -11.12 -7.75
CA ILE A 22 -23.40 -12.53 -7.65
C ILE A 22 -21.87 -12.58 -7.63
N GLY A 23 -21.19 -11.85 -8.52
CA GLY A 23 -19.74 -11.77 -8.55
C GLY A 23 -19.15 -11.25 -7.21
N ILE A 24 -19.72 -10.20 -6.65
CA ILE A 24 -19.29 -9.65 -5.34
C ILE A 24 -19.49 -10.69 -4.23
N VAL A 25 -20.64 -11.34 -4.18
CA VAL A 25 -20.94 -12.36 -3.15
C VAL A 25 -19.96 -13.53 -3.26
N LEU A 26 -19.76 -14.08 -4.45
CA LEU A 26 -18.94 -15.27 -4.64
C LEU A 26 -17.45 -14.99 -4.51
N ILE A 27 -16.97 -13.84 -4.99
CA ILE A 27 -15.53 -13.55 -5.05
C ILE A 27 -15.03 -12.87 -3.77
N ILE A 28 -15.88 -12.07 -3.10
CA ILE A 28 -15.46 -11.27 -1.93
C ILE A 28 -16.07 -11.81 -0.64
N LEU A 29 -17.40 -11.92 -0.56
CA LEU A 29 -18.06 -12.25 0.70
C LEU A 29 -17.92 -13.73 1.08
N LEU A 30 -17.93 -14.66 0.11
CA LEU A 30 -17.78 -16.07 0.41
C LEU A 30 -16.40 -16.42 0.99
N PRO A 31 -15.25 -15.98 0.42
CA PRO A 31 -13.95 -16.20 1.04
C PRO A 31 -13.82 -15.57 2.44
N LEU A 32 -14.36 -14.36 2.65
CA LEU A 32 -14.37 -13.73 3.98
C LEU A 32 -15.22 -14.51 4.98
N TYR A 33 -16.38 -14.99 4.56
CA TYR A 33 -17.23 -15.86 5.38
C TYR A 33 -16.48 -17.15 5.75
N MET A 34 -15.83 -17.81 4.77
CA MET A 34 -15.04 -19.01 5.03
C MET A 34 -13.89 -18.73 6.01
N ALA A 35 -13.17 -17.63 5.83
CA ALA A 35 -12.09 -17.24 6.74
C ALA A 35 -12.62 -17.06 8.18
N LEU A 36 -13.77 -16.40 8.35
CA LEU A 36 -14.40 -16.22 9.65
C LEU A 36 -14.83 -17.56 10.25
N MET A 37 -15.49 -18.43 9.46
CA MET A 37 -15.94 -19.75 9.93
C MET A 37 -14.76 -20.60 10.38
N ILE A 38 -13.68 -20.65 9.62
CA ILE A 38 -12.47 -21.39 9.99
C ILE A 38 -11.87 -20.86 11.29
N ALA A 39 -11.78 -19.54 11.43
CA ALA A 39 -11.17 -18.88 12.58
C ALA A 39 -11.93 -19.16 13.91
N ILE A 40 -13.25 -19.34 13.85
CA ILE A 40 -14.09 -19.50 15.06
C ILE A 40 -14.49 -20.95 15.35
N LYS A 41 -14.07 -21.91 14.51
CA LYS A 41 -14.36 -23.34 14.69
C LYS A 41 -13.35 -24.05 15.58
N ASP A 42 -13.77 -25.16 16.18
CA ASP A 42 -12.87 -26.14 16.76
C ASP A 42 -12.17 -26.94 15.64
N PRO A 43 -10.90 -27.33 15.77
CA PRO A 43 -10.21 -28.16 14.78
C PRO A 43 -10.94 -29.47 14.42
N SER A 44 -11.70 -30.03 15.34
CA SER A 44 -12.52 -31.23 15.10
C SER A 44 -13.76 -30.99 14.24
N ASP A 45 -14.17 -29.72 14.02
CA ASP A 45 -15.38 -29.31 13.27
C ASP A 45 -15.06 -28.76 11.87
N MET A 46 -13.94 -29.18 11.31
CA MET A 46 -13.45 -28.66 10.00
C MET A 46 -13.99 -29.43 8.77
N ASN A 47 -14.78 -30.49 8.97
CA ASN A 47 -15.30 -31.32 7.85
C ASN A 47 -16.20 -30.54 6.89
N ASN A 48 -16.89 -29.51 7.34
CA ASN A 48 -17.68 -28.62 6.49
C ASN A 48 -17.41 -27.16 6.86
N VAL A 49 -16.56 -26.50 6.11
CA VAL A 49 -16.13 -25.11 6.35
C VAL A 49 -17.29 -24.12 6.23
N LEU A 50 -18.28 -24.40 5.36
CA LEU A 50 -19.42 -23.51 5.12
C LEU A 50 -20.51 -23.60 6.18
N ALA A 51 -20.56 -24.69 6.95
CA ALA A 51 -21.53 -24.85 8.02
C ALA A 51 -21.20 -23.92 9.19
N LEU A 52 -22.22 -23.52 9.92
CA LEU A 52 -22.03 -22.82 11.21
C LEU A 52 -21.27 -23.72 12.20
N PRO A 53 -20.46 -23.16 13.10
CA PRO A 53 -19.71 -23.93 14.07
C PRO A 53 -20.66 -24.61 15.08
N ARG A 54 -20.40 -25.88 15.39
CA ARG A 54 -21.13 -26.61 16.46
C ARG A 54 -20.84 -25.99 17.81
N LYS A 55 -19.60 -25.53 18.01
CA LYS A 55 -19.15 -24.82 19.21
C LYS A 55 -18.23 -23.68 18.78
N LEU A 56 -18.53 -22.47 19.24
CA LEU A 56 -17.69 -21.30 19.02
C LEU A 56 -16.40 -21.41 19.84
N ARG A 57 -15.26 -21.32 19.18
CA ARG A 57 -13.93 -21.32 19.80
C ARG A 57 -13.23 -19.98 19.57
N LEU A 58 -13.61 -18.96 20.32
CA LEU A 58 -12.97 -17.65 20.25
C LEU A 58 -11.54 -17.65 20.81
N GLN A 59 -11.16 -18.73 21.54
CA GLN A 59 -9.80 -18.93 22.03
C GLN A 59 -8.76 -18.95 20.91
N ASN A 60 -9.13 -19.34 19.69
CA ASN A 60 -8.23 -19.30 18.53
C ASN A 60 -7.63 -17.90 18.30
N PHE A 61 -8.39 -16.83 18.56
CA PHE A 61 -7.87 -15.46 18.43
C PHE A 61 -6.86 -15.12 19.53
N ALA A 62 -7.11 -15.56 20.77
CA ALA A 62 -6.19 -15.34 21.86
C ALA A 62 -4.89 -16.14 21.66
N ASP A 63 -5.01 -17.39 21.23
CA ASP A 63 -3.86 -18.26 20.95
C ASP A 63 -3.03 -17.69 19.78
N ALA A 64 -3.69 -17.27 18.69
CA ALA A 64 -3.04 -16.63 17.55
C ALA A 64 -2.35 -15.30 17.94
N TRP A 65 -2.98 -14.50 18.78
CA TRP A 65 -2.41 -13.25 19.31
C TRP A 65 -1.11 -13.47 20.07
N VAL A 66 -1.07 -14.48 20.92
CA VAL A 66 0.11 -14.83 21.72
C VAL A 66 1.20 -15.44 20.82
N MET A 67 0.84 -16.41 19.97
CA MET A 67 1.79 -17.13 19.11
C MET A 67 2.50 -16.21 18.09
N THR A 68 1.81 -15.19 17.61
CA THR A 68 2.40 -14.22 16.67
C THR A 68 3.15 -13.08 17.37
N ASP A 69 3.14 -13.00 18.70
CA ASP A 69 3.59 -11.79 19.42
C ASP A 69 2.97 -10.52 18.80
N PHE A 70 1.63 -10.56 18.61
CA PHE A 70 0.89 -9.59 17.82
C PHE A 70 1.21 -8.13 18.17
N PRO A 71 1.27 -7.70 19.46
CA PRO A 71 1.54 -6.31 19.78
C PRO A 71 2.87 -5.83 19.21
N ARG A 72 3.94 -6.58 19.40
CA ARG A 72 5.28 -6.23 18.90
C ARG A 72 5.31 -6.15 17.38
N LYS A 73 4.80 -7.19 16.71
CA LYS A 73 4.78 -7.24 15.24
C LYS A 73 3.88 -6.15 14.65
N PHE A 74 2.79 -5.80 15.34
CA PHE A 74 1.94 -4.67 14.97
C PHE A 74 2.71 -3.34 15.04
N PHE A 75 3.40 -3.08 16.15
CA PHE A 75 4.19 -1.87 16.31
C PHE A 75 5.33 -1.79 15.30
N ASN A 76 6.01 -2.91 15.00
CA ASN A 76 7.02 -2.96 13.95
C ASN A 76 6.44 -2.58 12.58
N THR A 77 5.33 -3.21 12.19
CA THR A 77 4.67 -2.93 10.90
C THR A 77 4.17 -1.48 10.85
N ALA A 78 3.55 -1.00 11.92
CA ALA A 78 3.08 0.38 12.02
C ALA A 78 4.24 1.39 11.93
N PHE A 79 5.33 1.13 12.64
CA PHE A 79 6.55 1.97 12.59
C PHE A 79 7.10 2.05 11.17
N ILE A 80 7.36 0.89 10.55
CA ILE A 80 7.87 0.84 9.16
C ILE A 80 6.93 1.61 8.23
N THR A 81 5.62 1.36 8.33
CA THR A 81 4.63 1.96 7.43
C THR A 81 4.53 3.46 7.61
N VAL A 82 4.42 3.96 8.83
CA VAL A 82 4.27 5.39 9.11
C VAL A 82 5.52 6.17 8.71
N ILE A 83 6.70 5.66 9.08
CA ILE A 83 7.98 6.31 8.75
C ILE A 83 8.24 6.26 7.25
N ASN A 84 7.99 5.11 6.60
CA ASN A 84 8.07 5.02 5.14
C ASN A 84 7.14 6.03 4.46
N LEU A 85 5.87 6.10 4.86
CA LEU A 85 4.92 7.06 4.30
C LEU A 85 5.41 8.50 4.43
N PHE A 86 5.84 8.90 5.62
CA PHE A 86 6.31 10.26 5.87
C PHE A 86 7.46 10.63 4.91
N PHE A 87 8.50 9.81 4.86
CA PHE A 87 9.63 10.11 4.00
C PHE A 87 9.31 9.97 2.51
N THR A 88 8.56 8.95 2.11
CA THR A 88 8.14 8.75 0.72
C THR A 88 7.36 9.95 0.19
N LEU A 89 6.37 10.45 0.92
CA LEU A 89 5.54 11.56 0.46
C LEU A 89 6.34 12.84 0.27
N ILE A 90 7.35 13.07 1.08
CA ILE A 90 8.21 14.27 1.00
C ILE A 90 9.30 14.08 -0.05
N THR A 91 10.11 13.03 0.08
CA THR A 91 11.32 12.87 -0.74
C THR A 91 11.00 12.50 -2.19
N ASN A 92 10.05 11.58 -2.39
CA ASN A 92 9.72 11.11 -3.74
C ASN A 92 8.93 12.17 -4.53
N SER A 93 8.06 12.95 -3.88
CA SER A 93 7.39 14.08 -4.53
C SER A 93 8.37 15.20 -4.89
N PHE A 94 9.33 15.50 -4.00
CA PHE A 94 10.36 16.49 -4.27
C PHE A 94 11.31 16.04 -5.40
N ALA A 95 11.73 14.77 -5.40
CA ALA A 95 12.53 14.20 -6.50
C ALA A 95 11.78 14.27 -7.83
N ALA A 96 10.49 13.91 -7.84
CA ALA A 96 9.66 13.98 -9.03
C ALA A 96 9.48 15.43 -9.54
N TYR A 97 9.35 16.41 -8.63
CA TYR A 97 9.30 17.83 -8.96
C TYR A 97 10.59 18.29 -9.61
N ALA A 98 11.74 18.03 -8.97
CA ALA A 98 13.06 18.39 -9.50
C ALA A 98 13.29 17.77 -10.88
N ILE A 99 12.97 16.50 -11.06
CA ILE A 99 13.09 15.81 -12.35
C ILE A 99 12.15 16.45 -13.38
N THR A 100 10.88 16.66 -13.07
CA THR A 100 9.89 17.14 -14.05
C THR A 100 10.22 18.52 -14.57
N ARG A 101 10.62 19.46 -13.70
CA ARG A 101 10.93 20.85 -14.07
C ARG A 101 12.26 21.01 -14.78
N ASN A 102 13.21 20.09 -14.58
CA ASN A 102 14.55 20.22 -15.15
C ASN A 102 14.83 19.23 -16.29
N ARG A 103 13.98 18.25 -16.54
CA ARG A 103 14.18 17.17 -17.50
C ARG A 103 14.38 17.68 -18.93
N LYS A 104 13.70 18.78 -19.35
CA LYS A 104 13.89 19.38 -20.67
C LYS A 104 15.16 20.22 -20.78
N LYS A 105 15.66 20.71 -19.64
CA LYS A 105 16.82 21.63 -19.56
C LYS A 105 18.13 20.89 -19.32
N SER A 106 18.11 19.67 -18.79
CA SER A 106 19.29 18.91 -18.42
C SER A 106 19.18 17.42 -18.76
N LYS A 107 20.20 16.89 -19.45
CA LYS A 107 20.34 15.48 -19.77
C LYS A 107 20.37 14.60 -18.49
N PHE A 108 20.98 15.10 -17.41
CA PHE A 108 21.03 14.38 -16.14
C PHE A 108 19.62 14.06 -15.61
N PHE A 109 18.74 15.05 -15.53
CA PHE A 109 17.37 14.80 -15.05
C PHE A 109 16.54 13.95 -16.02
N SER A 110 16.85 14.03 -17.33
CA SER A 110 16.22 13.14 -18.30
C SER A 110 16.65 11.69 -18.09
N ILE A 111 17.93 11.44 -17.86
CA ILE A 111 18.47 10.10 -17.54
C ILE A 111 17.88 9.59 -16.23
N MET A 112 17.86 10.41 -15.18
CA MET A 112 17.25 10.05 -13.88
C MET A 112 15.79 9.62 -14.03
N TYR A 113 15.01 10.34 -14.84
CA TYR A 113 13.62 9.96 -15.10
C TYR A 113 13.51 8.56 -15.71
N TYR A 114 14.27 8.31 -16.81
CA TYR A 114 14.21 7.00 -17.47
C TYR A 114 14.79 5.89 -16.60
N TYR A 115 15.80 6.19 -15.79
CA TYR A 115 16.36 5.25 -14.82
C TYR A 115 15.30 4.79 -13.82
N PHE A 116 14.56 5.73 -13.19
CA PHE A 116 13.50 5.35 -12.24
C PHE A 116 12.36 4.62 -12.96
N ILE A 117 11.92 5.06 -14.12
CA ILE A 117 10.84 4.38 -14.84
C ILE A 117 11.26 2.96 -15.24
N SER A 118 12.50 2.76 -15.70
CA SER A 118 12.98 1.41 -16.08
C SER A 118 13.02 0.45 -14.88
N ALA A 119 13.31 0.95 -13.68
CA ALA A 119 13.33 0.13 -12.47
C ALA A 119 11.97 -0.48 -12.14
N MET A 120 10.84 0.10 -12.59
CA MET A 120 9.50 -0.47 -12.40
C MET A 120 9.32 -1.84 -13.10
N PHE A 121 10.09 -2.11 -14.12
CA PHE A 121 10.00 -3.35 -14.91
C PHE A 121 10.88 -4.48 -14.36
N ILE A 122 11.66 -4.22 -13.31
CA ILE A 122 12.52 -5.23 -12.69
C ILE A 122 11.72 -5.92 -11.57
N PRO A 123 11.40 -7.24 -11.71
CA PRO A 123 10.72 -7.97 -10.65
C PRO A 123 11.58 -8.04 -9.38
N PHE A 124 10.96 -7.86 -8.21
CA PHE A 124 11.65 -7.93 -6.92
C PHE A 124 12.44 -9.24 -6.73
N GLN A 125 11.89 -10.36 -7.20
CA GLN A 125 12.50 -11.68 -7.09
C GLN A 125 13.89 -11.77 -7.77
N VAL A 126 14.11 -10.99 -8.83
CA VAL A 126 15.39 -10.96 -9.55
C VAL A 126 16.48 -10.24 -8.74
N ILE A 127 16.08 -9.19 -8.00
CA ILE A 127 17.02 -8.38 -7.22
C ILE A 127 17.12 -8.82 -5.76
N MET A 128 16.31 -9.78 -5.33
CA MET A 128 16.19 -10.20 -3.93
C MET A 128 17.54 -10.63 -3.35
N LEU A 129 18.27 -11.53 -4.03
CA LEU A 129 19.57 -12.01 -3.55
C LEU A 129 20.65 -10.90 -3.53
N PRO A 130 20.87 -10.12 -4.60
CA PRO A 130 21.75 -8.96 -4.54
C PRO A 130 21.37 -7.96 -3.44
N LEU A 131 20.07 -7.75 -3.20
CA LEU A 131 19.58 -6.87 -2.14
C LEU A 131 20.01 -7.37 -0.75
N VAL A 132 19.85 -8.66 -0.48
CA VAL A 132 20.27 -9.26 0.80
C VAL A 132 21.75 -9.05 1.02
N VAL A 133 22.59 -9.33 0.01
CA VAL A 133 24.05 -9.14 0.11
C VAL A 133 24.41 -7.68 0.40
N GLN A 134 23.78 -6.74 -0.29
CA GLN A 134 24.02 -5.31 -0.06
C GLN A 134 23.50 -4.84 1.29
N ALA A 135 22.28 -5.26 1.67
CA ALA A 135 21.69 -4.89 2.95
C ALA A 135 22.54 -5.36 4.13
N ASN A 136 23.04 -6.58 4.08
CA ASN A 136 23.97 -7.09 5.10
C ASN A 136 25.29 -6.29 5.13
N ALA A 137 25.86 -5.98 3.96
CA ALA A 137 27.11 -5.22 3.89
C ALA A 137 26.99 -3.79 4.45
N PHE A 138 25.80 -3.18 4.36
CA PHE A 138 25.51 -1.85 4.87
C PHE A 138 24.75 -1.85 6.20
N HIS A 139 24.56 -2.99 6.84
CA HIS A 139 23.81 -3.15 8.09
C HIS A 139 22.36 -2.62 7.99
N LEU A 140 21.72 -2.86 6.85
CA LEU A 140 20.32 -2.49 6.59
C LEU A 140 19.34 -3.66 6.78
N ASP A 141 19.78 -4.78 7.31
CA ASP A 141 19.03 -6.00 7.63
C ASP A 141 18.27 -5.89 8.97
N ASN A 142 17.69 -4.73 9.22
CA ASN A 142 16.96 -4.39 10.43
C ASN A 142 15.76 -3.47 10.13
N ILE A 143 14.93 -3.18 11.16
CA ILE A 143 13.71 -2.39 11.02
C ILE A 143 13.93 -0.98 10.43
N TYR A 144 15.05 -0.33 10.73
CA TYR A 144 15.39 0.99 10.20
C TYR A 144 15.86 0.90 8.75
N GLY A 145 16.70 -0.09 8.46
CA GLY A 145 17.22 -0.34 7.12
C GLY A 145 16.12 -0.71 6.13
N ILE A 146 15.21 -1.63 6.50
CA ILE A 146 14.08 -1.99 5.63
C ILE A 146 13.16 -0.78 5.40
N THR A 147 12.95 0.07 6.40
CA THR A 147 12.16 1.29 6.26
C THR A 147 12.78 2.24 5.24
N PHE A 148 14.10 2.43 5.30
CA PHE A 148 14.84 3.23 4.31
C PHE A 148 14.75 2.63 2.90
N LEU A 149 14.89 1.31 2.79
CA LEU A 149 14.77 0.61 1.51
C LEU A 149 13.36 0.78 0.89
N TYR A 150 12.29 0.75 1.70
CA TYR A 150 10.94 1.01 1.18
C TYR A 150 10.79 2.41 0.57
N VAL A 151 11.41 3.43 1.15
CA VAL A 151 11.41 4.80 0.58
C VAL A 151 12.08 4.81 -0.79
N ILE A 152 13.21 4.10 -0.94
CA ILE A 152 13.96 4.01 -2.21
C ILE A 152 13.19 3.19 -3.24
N PHE A 153 12.66 2.03 -2.87
CA PHE A 153 11.88 1.18 -3.77
C PHE A 153 10.56 1.80 -4.20
N GLY A 154 10.06 2.78 -3.45
CA GLY A 154 8.90 3.60 -3.83
C GLY A 154 9.21 4.63 -4.93
N LEU A 155 10.48 5.05 -5.10
CA LEU A 155 10.86 6.11 -6.05
C LEU A 155 10.39 5.87 -7.49
N PRO A 156 10.53 4.67 -8.09
CA PRO A 156 10.10 4.43 -9.47
C PRO A 156 8.62 4.75 -9.70
N MET A 157 7.75 4.10 -8.99
CA MET A 157 6.29 4.27 -9.13
C MET A 157 5.83 5.66 -8.72
N ASN A 158 6.34 6.19 -7.62
CA ASN A 158 5.95 7.49 -7.12
C ASN A 158 6.43 8.63 -8.02
N THR A 159 7.65 8.51 -8.59
CA THR A 159 8.14 9.45 -9.62
C THR A 159 7.25 9.45 -10.84
N PHE A 160 6.78 8.28 -11.29
CA PHE A 160 5.84 8.18 -12.41
C PHE A 160 4.54 8.93 -12.11
N LEU A 161 3.90 8.65 -10.96
CA LEU A 161 2.63 9.26 -10.57
C LEU A 161 2.74 10.78 -10.39
N TYR A 162 3.72 11.23 -9.62
CA TYR A 162 3.94 12.66 -9.38
C TYR A 162 4.33 13.42 -10.64
N THR A 163 5.19 12.84 -11.49
CA THR A 163 5.57 13.49 -12.76
C THR A 163 4.35 13.69 -13.66
N GLY A 164 3.42 12.73 -13.71
CA GLY A 164 2.16 12.88 -14.44
C GLY A 164 1.34 14.07 -13.94
N ALA A 165 1.20 14.22 -12.64
CA ALA A 165 0.46 15.34 -12.03
C ALA A 165 1.18 16.68 -12.17
N ILE A 166 2.49 16.73 -11.93
CA ILE A 166 3.29 17.97 -12.02
C ILE A 166 3.28 18.56 -13.43
N LYS A 167 3.27 17.72 -14.47
CA LYS A 167 3.18 18.18 -15.86
C LYS A 167 1.89 18.95 -16.16
N ALA A 168 0.82 18.67 -15.44
CA ALA A 168 -0.45 19.38 -15.58
C ALA A 168 -0.47 20.77 -14.88
N ILE A 169 0.54 21.04 -14.03
CA ILE A 169 0.69 22.32 -13.33
C ILE A 169 1.49 23.26 -14.22
N PRO A 170 0.97 24.45 -14.61
CA PRO A 170 1.70 25.42 -15.44
C PRO A 170 3.04 25.83 -14.82
N GLU A 171 4.11 25.87 -15.62
CA GLU A 171 5.44 26.33 -15.18
C GLU A 171 5.43 27.81 -14.78
N ALA A 172 4.48 28.61 -15.32
CA ALA A 172 4.30 30.02 -14.96
C ALA A 172 4.09 30.26 -13.45
N LEU A 173 3.57 29.27 -12.71
CA LEU A 173 3.44 29.36 -11.24
C LEU A 173 4.82 29.35 -10.55
N ASP A 174 5.74 28.53 -11.05
CA ASP A 174 7.11 28.47 -10.56
C ASP A 174 7.85 29.80 -10.91
N GLU A 175 7.65 30.31 -12.14
CA GLU A 175 8.29 31.54 -12.63
C GLU A 175 7.80 32.77 -11.85
N ALA A 176 6.49 32.90 -11.62
CA ALA A 176 5.94 33.98 -10.82
C ALA A 176 6.50 33.98 -9.38
N ALA A 177 6.56 32.81 -8.76
CA ALA A 177 7.13 32.68 -7.41
C ALA A 177 8.65 33.00 -7.37
N MET A 178 9.40 32.68 -8.43
CA MET A 178 10.81 33.07 -8.54
C MET A 178 10.98 34.59 -8.65
N ILE A 179 10.08 35.27 -9.40
CA ILE A 179 10.06 36.74 -9.47
C ILE A 179 9.80 37.36 -8.09
N ASP A 180 8.93 36.73 -7.30
CA ASP A 180 8.64 37.13 -5.91
C ASP A 180 9.75 36.74 -4.92
N GLY A 181 10.90 36.22 -5.39
CA GLY A 181 12.07 35.90 -4.59
C GLY A 181 12.02 34.53 -3.87
N ALA A 182 11.06 33.67 -4.21
CA ALA A 182 11.01 32.33 -3.61
C ALA A 182 12.08 31.39 -4.16
N ASN A 183 12.75 30.67 -3.29
CA ASN A 183 13.70 29.62 -3.70
C ASN A 183 12.96 28.32 -4.10
N PRO A 184 13.60 27.37 -4.82
CA PRO A 184 12.95 26.15 -5.30
C PRO A 184 12.28 25.29 -4.22
N ILE A 185 12.84 25.25 -2.99
CA ILE A 185 12.26 24.50 -1.85
C ILE A 185 10.98 25.19 -1.39
N GLN A 186 10.95 26.54 -1.35
CA GLN A 186 9.76 27.31 -0.99
C GLN A 186 8.66 27.17 -2.06
N ILE A 187 9.03 27.18 -3.34
CA ILE A 187 8.10 26.96 -4.45
C ILE A 187 7.47 25.58 -4.33
N PHE A 188 8.30 24.55 -4.17
CA PHE A 188 7.81 23.19 -3.96
C PHE A 188 6.87 23.11 -2.74
N GLY A 189 7.32 23.51 -1.56
CA GLY A 189 6.60 23.30 -0.31
C GLY A 189 5.32 24.14 -0.17
N ARG A 190 5.34 25.40 -0.66
CA ARG A 190 4.23 26.34 -0.47
C ARG A 190 3.24 26.39 -1.64
N ILE A 191 3.66 26.03 -2.85
CA ILE A 191 2.85 26.15 -4.07
C ILE A 191 2.56 24.75 -4.65
N ILE A 192 3.60 24.02 -5.03
CA ILE A 192 3.45 22.78 -5.80
C ILE A 192 2.91 21.64 -4.93
N PHE A 193 3.50 21.36 -3.78
CA PHE A 193 3.08 20.27 -2.91
C PHE A 193 1.62 20.38 -2.44
N PRO A 194 1.09 21.57 -2.06
CA PRO A 194 -0.34 21.74 -1.79
C PRO A 194 -1.25 21.44 -2.98
N VAL A 195 -0.84 21.80 -4.20
CA VAL A 195 -1.61 21.47 -5.42
C VAL A 195 -1.61 19.99 -5.71
N LEU A 196 -0.54 19.28 -5.32
CA LEU A 196 -0.41 17.83 -5.50
C LEU A 196 -1.21 17.00 -4.47
N LYS A 197 -1.97 17.60 -3.55
CA LYS A 197 -2.72 16.86 -2.51
C LYS A 197 -3.51 15.65 -3.04
N PRO A 198 -4.26 15.70 -4.16
CA PRO A 198 -4.97 14.53 -4.65
C PRO A 198 -4.04 13.39 -5.05
N THR A 199 -2.96 13.70 -5.77
CA THR A 199 -1.94 12.70 -6.14
C THR A 199 -1.19 12.18 -4.93
N THR A 200 -0.86 13.05 -3.98
CA THR A 200 -0.22 12.68 -2.72
C THR A 200 -1.09 11.71 -1.90
N ALA A 201 -2.40 11.91 -1.88
CA ALA A 201 -3.32 10.96 -1.25
C ALA A 201 -3.29 9.59 -1.96
N THR A 202 -3.27 9.56 -3.29
CA THR A 202 -3.14 8.32 -4.06
C THR A 202 -1.82 7.60 -3.76
N VAL A 203 -0.70 8.33 -3.77
CA VAL A 203 0.63 7.78 -3.44
C VAL A 203 0.64 7.26 -2.00
N ALA A 204 0.07 7.99 -1.05
CA ALA A 204 0.00 7.56 0.35
C ALA A 204 -0.73 6.22 0.49
N ILE A 205 -1.87 6.05 -0.18
CA ILE A 205 -2.65 4.82 -0.13
C ILE A 205 -1.89 3.65 -0.76
N LEU A 206 -1.34 3.85 -1.95
CA LEU A 206 -0.59 2.81 -2.65
C LEU A 206 0.65 2.39 -1.86
N SER A 207 1.40 3.35 -1.31
CA SER A 207 2.58 3.07 -0.48
C SER A 207 2.20 2.40 0.85
N PHE A 208 1.08 2.82 1.49
CA PHE A 208 0.54 2.14 2.67
C PHE A 208 0.21 0.68 2.37
N MET A 209 -0.59 0.44 1.33
CA MET A 209 -1.01 -0.91 0.94
C MET A 209 0.18 -1.80 0.62
N TRP A 210 1.16 -1.27 -0.08
CA TRP A 210 2.37 -2.01 -0.43
C TRP A 210 3.19 -2.36 0.82
N THR A 211 3.52 -1.39 1.66
CA THR A 211 4.38 -1.61 2.84
C THR A 211 3.69 -2.47 3.90
N TRP A 212 2.40 -2.21 4.17
CA TRP A 212 1.65 -2.96 5.19
C TRP A 212 1.48 -4.44 4.83
N ASN A 213 1.26 -4.73 3.54
CA ASN A 213 1.00 -6.11 3.09
C ASN A 213 2.24 -6.84 2.61
N ASP A 214 3.42 -6.20 2.61
CA ASP A 214 4.61 -6.87 2.11
C ASP A 214 5.10 -7.96 3.05
N PHE A 215 5.32 -9.11 2.44
CA PHE A 215 5.89 -10.29 3.06
C PHE A 215 7.32 -10.55 2.57
N SER A 216 7.59 -10.22 1.30
CA SER A 216 8.79 -10.67 0.60
C SER A 216 10.06 -9.99 1.09
N MET A 217 10.05 -8.68 1.27
CA MET A 217 11.22 -7.94 1.74
C MET A 217 11.52 -8.22 3.23
N PRO A 218 10.52 -8.23 4.15
CA PRO A 218 10.72 -8.66 5.52
C PRO A 218 11.27 -10.08 5.64
N LEU A 219 10.81 -11.02 4.81
CA LEU A 219 11.24 -12.42 4.84
C LEU A 219 12.75 -12.57 4.63
N VAL A 220 13.33 -11.76 3.74
CA VAL A 220 14.73 -11.89 3.36
C VAL A 220 15.67 -10.99 4.16
N LEU A 221 15.14 -9.92 4.80
CA LEU A 221 15.95 -8.94 5.52
C LEU A 221 15.82 -9.02 7.05
N LEU A 222 14.64 -9.40 7.59
CA LEU A 222 14.39 -9.39 9.02
C LEU A 222 14.56 -10.79 9.62
N SER A 223 15.80 -11.22 9.81
CA SER A 223 16.13 -12.51 10.44
C SER A 223 15.86 -12.53 11.95
N ASP A 224 15.97 -11.38 12.62
CA ASP A 224 15.64 -11.23 14.03
C ASP A 224 14.13 -11.27 14.24
N GLU A 225 13.66 -12.29 14.97
CA GLU A 225 12.23 -12.47 15.23
C GLU A 225 11.61 -11.26 15.94
N SER A 226 12.34 -10.55 16.78
CA SER A 226 11.86 -9.35 17.48
C SER A 226 11.52 -8.19 16.55
N GLN A 227 12.12 -8.16 15.35
CA GLN A 227 11.97 -7.10 14.36
C GLN A 227 10.99 -7.45 13.23
N GLN A 228 10.49 -8.68 13.19
CA GLN A 228 9.58 -9.13 12.14
C GLN A 228 8.28 -8.32 12.09
N THR A 229 7.67 -8.33 10.90
CA THR A 229 6.36 -7.69 10.64
C THR A 229 5.20 -8.64 10.90
N LEU A 230 3.98 -8.09 10.96
CA LEU A 230 2.75 -8.88 11.08
C LEU A 230 2.59 -9.90 9.94
N GLN A 231 2.92 -9.51 8.71
CA GLN A 231 2.81 -10.40 7.55
C GLN A 231 3.79 -11.57 7.65
N LEU A 232 5.02 -11.30 8.10
CA LEU A 232 6.01 -12.34 8.29
C LEU A 232 5.65 -13.29 9.45
N ALA A 233 5.06 -12.76 10.53
CA ALA A 233 4.62 -13.55 11.68
C ALA A 233 3.56 -14.60 11.33
N GLN A 234 2.82 -14.46 10.22
CA GLN A 234 1.85 -15.45 9.76
C GLN A 234 2.49 -16.81 9.44
N TYR A 235 3.79 -16.83 9.19
CA TYR A 235 4.51 -18.07 8.90
C TYR A 235 4.59 -19.02 10.10
N VAL A 236 4.41 -18.56 11.33
CA VAL A 236 4.47 -19.39 12.54
C VAL A 236 3.43 -20.55 12.51
N PHE A 237 2.31 -20.37 11.83
CA PHE A 237 1.26 -21.39 11.73
C PHE A 237 1.53 -22.46 10.67
N LYS A 238 2.60 -22.31 9.88
CA LYS A 238 3.00 -23.25 8.85
C LYS A 238 4.18 -24.07 9.35
N SER A 239 3.92 -25.29 9.78
CA SER A 239 4.98 -26.26 10.09
C SER A 239 5.39 -27.06 8.84
N GLN A 240 6.47 -27.84 8.95
CA GLN A 240 6.97 -28.66 7.84
C GLN A 240 5.95 -29.72 7.35
N PHE A 241 5.05 -30.18 8.23
CA PHE A 241 4.13 -31.30 7.96
C PHE A 241 2.65 -30.93 8.10
N SER A 242 2.31 -29.76 8.64
CA SER A 242 0.93 -29.37 8.88
C SER A 242 0.76 -27.85 8.89
N VAL A 243 -0.47 -27.41 8.66
CA VAL A 243 -0.88 -26.01 8.82
C VAL A 243 -2.03 -25.99 9.83
N ASP A 244 -1.90 -25.21 10.90
CA ASP A 244 -3.01 -24.94 11.79
C ASP A 244 -3.92 -23.86 11.17
N TYR A 245 -4.89 -24.32 10.40
CA TYR A 245 -5.80 -23.44 9.68
C TYR A 245 -6.63 -22.54 10.63
N ASN A 246 -7.06 -23.05 11.78
CA ASN A 246 -7.90 -22.28 12.69
C ASN A 246 -7.13 -21.09 13.25
N LEU A 247 -5.89 -21.30 13.71
CA LEU A 247 -5.03 -20.23 14.22
C LEU A 247 -4.55 -19.30 13.10
N ALA A 248 -4.20 -19.85 11.93
CA ALA A 248 -3.79 -19.06 10.78
C ALA A 248 -4.90 -18.08 10.33
N PHE A 249 -6.14 -18.57 10.16
CA PHE A 249 -7.25 -17.70 9.76
C PHE A 249 -7.67 -16.72 10.86
N ALA A 250 -7.60 -17.11 12.15
CA ALA A 250 -7.79 -16.18 13.26
C ALA A 250 -6.75 -15.06 13.22
N SER A 251 -5.49 -15.39 12.99
CA SER A 251 -4.40 -14.40 12.84
C SER A 251 -4.60 -13.51 11.61
N TYR A 252 -5.00 -14.05 10.46
CA TYR A 252 -5.29 -13.24 9.26
C TYR A 252 -6.39 -12.21 9.51
N LEU A 253 -7.43 -12.58 10.24
CA LEU A 253 -8.50 -11.64 10.62
C LEU A 253 -8.01 -10.57 11.59
N LEU A 254 -7.14 -10.91 12.53
CA LEU A 254 -6.49 -9.94 13.41
C LEU A 254 -5.63 -8.93 12.63
N VAL A 255 -4.86 -9.40 11.64
CA VAL A 255 -4.02 -8.53 10.79
C VAL A 255 -4.86 -7.68 9.83
N LEU A 256 -6.02 -8.18 9.40
CA LEU A 256 -6.95 -7.46 8.55
C LEU A 256 -7.64 -6.31 9.29
N ALA A 257 -7.94 -6.46 10.58
CA ALA A 257 -8.70 -5.49 11.35
C ALA A 257 -8.11 -4.06 11.33
N PRO A 258 -6.80 -3.82 11.56
CA PRO A 258 -6.21 -2.49 11.46
C PRO A 258 -6.36 -1.87 10.06
N VAL A 259 -6.22 -2.68 9.00
CA VAL A 259 -6.37 -2.21 7.61
C VAL A 259 -7.80 -1.75 7.35
N LEU A 260 -8.79 -2.51 7.81
CA LEU A 260 -10.21 -2.13 7.71
C LEU A 260 -10.51 -0.85 8.48
N ILE A 261 -9.95 -0.69 9.67
CA ILE A 261 -10.09 0.53 10.46
C ILE A 261 -9.54 1.73 9.68
N VAL A 262 -8.30 1.64 9.19
CA VAL A 262 -7.69 2.70 8.37
C VAL A 262 -8.54 2.99 7.13
N TYR A 263 -9.02 1.95 6.45
CA TYR A 263 -9.88 2.11 5.26
C TYR A 263 -11.18 2.87 5.59
N ILE A 264 -11.88 2.51 6.66
CA ILE A 264 -13.14 3.16 7.06
C ILE A 264 -12.93 4.66 7.30
N PHE A 265 -11.82 5.05 7.93
CA PHE A 265 -11.52 6.46 8.16
C PHE A 265 -11.03 7.17 6.89
N CYS A 266 -10.27 6.49 6.05
CA CYS A 266 -9.62 7.10 4.88
C CYS A 266 -10.43 7.00 3.58
N GLN A 267 -11.52 6.21 3.52
CA GLN A 267 -12.27 5.91 2.29
C GLN A 267 -12.70 7.16 1.49
N LYS A 268 -13.07 8.26 2.16
CA LYS A 268 -13.46 9.51 1.48
C LYS A 268 -12.29 10.14 0.70
N TRP A 269 -11.10 10.10 1.27
CA TRP A 269 -9.88 10.61 0.62
C TRP A 269 -9.41 9.67 -0.49
N ILE A 270 -9.57 8.36 -0.28
CA ILE A 270 -9.30 7.32 -1.27
C ILE A 270 -10.16 7.54 -2.53
N MET A 271 -11.47 7.66 -2.36
CA MET A 271 -12.42 7.87 -3.45
C MET A 271 -12.11 9.15 -4.23
N ASN A 272 -11.87 10.26 -3.54
CA ASN A 272 -11.56 11.54 -4.18
C ASN A 272 -10.22 11.50 -4.96
N GLY A 273 -9.21 10.80 -4.46
CA GLY A 273 -7.91 10.64 -5.14
C GLY A 273 -8.01 9.81 -6.42
N VAL A 274 -8.76 8.71 -6.38
CA VAL A 274 -8.96 7.81 -7.54
C VAL A 274 -9.80 8.51 -8.61
N VAL A 275 -10.88 9.20 -8.24
CA VAL A 275 -11.76 9.90 -9.20
C VAL A 275 -11.03 11.09 -9.86
N ALA A 276 -10.24 11.85 -9.11
CA ALA A 276 -9.44 12.94 -9.69
C ALA A 276 -8.35 12.44 -10.67
N GLY A 277 -7.89 11.20 -10.54
CA GLY A 277 -6.96 10.56 -11.48
C GLY A 277 -7.63 9.94 -12.71
N ALA A 278 -8.91 9.62 -12.62
CA ALA A 278 -9.68 8.94 -13.69
C ALA A 278 -10.43 9.91 -14.61
N VAL A 279 -10.72 11.12 -14.16
CA VAL A 279 -11.39 12.16 -14.98
C VAL A 279 -10.31 13.04 -15.63
N LYS A 280 -9.93 12.66 -16.83
CA LYS A 280 -9.23 13.51 -17.80
C LYS A 280 -10.12 13.74 -18.99
#